data_0bdfc051c3ed451a78f8c38e29fdd5a1
#
_entry.id   0bdfc051c3ed451a78f8c38e29fdd5a1
#
_cell.length_a   1.000
_cell.length_b   1.000
_cell.length_c   1.000
_cell.angle_alpha   90.00
_cell.angle_beta   90.00
_cell.angle_gamma   90.00
#
_symmetry.space_group_name_H-M   'P 1'
#
loop_
_entity.id
_entity.type
_entity.pdbx_description
1 polymer ?
#
loop_
_entity_poly.entity_id
_entity_poly.type
_entity_poly.pdbx_seq_one_letter_code
_entity_poly.pdbx_strand_id
1 'polypeptide(L)'
;MIQTTKLRPGTLLIVAILGLAGCSRDAPDPLAGTETAFLEFLDAANAVGAIESGLYTEYEGRDLAAWQALEQEHRAALATKLDAIDEAAIKPSEAEAVRAMRRTFRDYAEDVAPGAAAPTCADAARKDAGFATLTGALAACFREIGNQMPFEGGTISRGSALQLMHDIEEPKRRKAVFDAFHPLWAALNGNNEPDSPYRRAIRLAAEDARTNGSYIDQAAKAIGVTNDDVERWLIEMLDAWREANGPEKMEPWDFRYSIGEANRLLAARIPPDALVPLNQRFYLDLGANLEQLGVVHDLAERPDKSPLAYCDFLRRGRYTEDGAWRPTIARIVGSYPFGGLFSMNELVHENGHAVHISAIRNRPAFTDWPDTLFTEAFADVPSWSVYEPEWQQKYLGTAIDEKTSLRAQFGGVILDVAWSLFELRMLRDPSSDPNAVWTEITSRYLHIKPHPEVPWWAMRVQLGEEPGYMINYGLGAVLTAEIRQRTIEAIGPINAGNPKWYGWTSEQLLVFGSERDTKRLMQDFLGRPLTSAAVLEQLRRMR
;
A
#
# COMPACT_ATOMS: atom_id res chain seq x y z
N MET A 1 46.00 -45.07 38.99
CA MET A 1 45.21 -46.28 39.33
C MET A 1 43.95 -46.23 38.49
N ILE A 2 43.93 -47.00 37.41
CA ILE A 2 42.87 -47.06 36.42
C ILE A 2 41.95 -48.20 36.80
N GLN A 3 40.66 -47.93 37.03
CA GLN A 3 39.68 -49.01 37.14
C GLN A 3 38.79 -49.02 35.90
N THR A 4 38.96 -50.07 35.13
CA THR A 4 38.11 -50.42 33.98
C THR A 4 36.90 -51.20 34.44
N THR A 5 35.69 -50.71 34.15
CA THR A 5 34.45 -51.45 34.37
C THR A 5 33.95 -52.01 33.03
N LYS A 6 33.81 -53.32 32.99
CA LYS A 6 33.37 -54.13 31.83
C LYS A 6 31.87 -53.96 31.60
N LEU A 7 31.46 -53.60 30.35
CA LEU A 7 30.10 -53.71 29.84
C LEU A 7 29.78 -55.17 29.46
N ARG A 8 28.61 -55.66 29.92
CA ARG A 8 28.00 -56.92 29.46
C ARG A 8 27.17 -56.70 28.19
N PRO A 9 27.09 -57.63 27.25
CA PRO A 9 26.26 -57.52 26.06
C PRO A 9 24.80 -57.85 26.40
N GLY A 10 23.92 -56.88 26.19
CA GLY A 10 22.45 -57.06 26.21
C GLY A 10 21.93 -57.39 24.83
N THR A 11 21.18 -58.44 24.74
CA THR A 11 20.56 -59.02 23.56
C THR A 11 19.61 -58.00 22.92
N LEU A 12 19.87 -57.61 21.64
CA LEU A 12 18.99 -56.77 20.83
C LEU A 12 17.83 -57.63 20.29
N LEU A 13 16.64 -57.43 20.79
CA LEU A 13 15.39 -57.99 20.21
C LEU A 13 14.93 -57.08 19.10
N ILE A 14 15.17 -57.44 17.85
CA ILE A 14 14.65 -56.76 16.66
C ILE A 14 13.20 -57.21 16.49
N VAL A 15 12.26 -56.35 16.89
CA VAL A 15 10.84 -56.44 16.51
C VAL A 15 10.68 -55.80 15.15
N ALA A 16 10.61 -56.58 14.09
CA ALA A 16 10.24 -56.12 12.77
C ALA A 16 8.75 -55.78 12.76
N ILE A 17 8.40 -54.52 12.95
CA ILE A 17 7.06 -54.01 12.65
C ILE A 17 7.03 -53.80 11.13
N LEU A 18 6.47 -54.75 10.40
CA LEU A 18 5.99 -54.56 9.04
C LEU A 18 4.80 -53.60 9.09
N GLY A 19 5.07 -52.31 9.11
CA GLY A 19 4.07 -51.27 8.81
C GLY A 19 3.79 -51.31 7.32
N LEU A 20 2.65 -51.84 6.95
CA LEU A 20 2.04 -51.57 5.66
C LEU A 20 1.71 -50.07 5.61
N ALA A 21 2.68 -49.26 5.19
CA ALA A 21 2.39 -47.91 4.71
C ALA A 21 1.64 -48.08 3.40
N GLY A 22 0.30 -48.18 3.52
CA GLY A 22 -0.57 -47.92 2.40
C GLY A 22 -0.32 -46.48 1.97
N CYS A 23 0.34 -46.30 0.82
CA CYS A 23 0.26 -45.05 0.09
C CYS A 23 -1.23 -44.84 -0.27
N SER A 24 -1.95 -44.16 0.59
CA SER A 24 -3.18 -43.48 0.16
C SER A 24 -2.69 -42.46 -0.87
N ARG A 25 -2.84 -42.75 -2.15
CA ARG A 25 -2.84 -41.71 -3.16
C ARG A 25 -4.00 -40.82 -2.74
N ASP A 26 -3.68 -39.65 -2.18
CA ASP A 26 -4.69 -38.62 -1.95
C ASP A 26 -5.44 -38.45 -3.28
N ALA A 27 -6.77 -38.42 -3.20
CA ALA A 27 -7.58 -38.15 -4.38
C ALA A 27 -7.10 -36.83 -4.99
N PRO A 28 -6.96 -36.76 -6.34
CA PRO A 28 -6.50 -35.53 -6.98
C PRO A 28 -7.33 -34.34 -6.50
N ASP A 29 -6.68 -33.23 -6.18
CA ASP A 29 -7.36 -32.00 -5.74
C ASP A 29 -8.38 -31.59 -6.82
N PRO A 30 -9.69 -31.54 -6.51
CA PRO A 30 -10.74 -31.23 -7.50
C PRO A 30 -10.61 -29.84 -8.10
N LEU A 31 -9.87 -28.93 -7.45
CA LEU A 31 -9.63 -27.56 -7.90
C LEU A 31 -8.34 -27.35 -8.65
N ALA A 32 -7.41 -28.33 -8.70
CA ALA A 32 -6.08 -28.15 -9.30
C ALA A 32 -6.13 -27.56 -10.72
N GLY A 33 -7.03 -28.03 -11.57
CA GLY A 33 -7.19 -27.50 -12.93
C GLY A 33 -7.82 -26.10 -12.98
N THR A 34 -8.61 -25.72 -11.99
CA THR A 34 -9.19 -24.37 -11.87
C THR A 34 -8.16 -23.40 -11.34
N GLU A 35 -7.37 -23.81 -10.35
CA GLU A 35 -6.29 -23.01 -9.78
C GLU A 35 -5.17 -22.77 -10.78
N THR A 36 -4.85 -23.75 -11.64
CA THR A 36 -3.91 -23.54 -12.74
C THR A 36 -4.43 -22.47 -13.70
N ALA A 37 -5.68 -22.57 -14.14
CA ALA A 37 -6.29 -21.57 -15.03
C ALA A 37 -6.37 -20.18 -14.38
N PHE A 38 -6.58 -20.10 -13.06
CA PHE A 38 -6.59 -18.86 -12.30
C PHE A 38 -5.21 -18.18 -12.35
N LEU A 39 -4.12 -18.90 -12.10
CA LEU A 39 -2.77 -18.33 -12.19
C LEU A 39 -2.37 -17.96 -13.62
N GLU A 40 -2.78 -18.75 -14.61
CA GLU A 40 -2.54 -18.43 -16.03
C GLU A 40 -3.23 -17.14 -16.45
N PHE A 41 -4.48 -16.94 -16.01
CA PHE A 41 -5.20 -15.68 -16.22
C PHE A 41 -4.50 -14.51 -15.57
N LEU A 42 -4.13 -14.61 -14.29
CA LEU A 42 -3.47 -13.53 -13.56
C LEU A 42 -2.08 -13.18 -14.14
N ASP A 43 -1.27 -14.18 -14.50
CA ASP A 43 0.03 -13.92 -15.13
C ASP A 43 -0.12 -13.23 -16.50
N ALA A 44 -1.13 -13.59 -17.28
CA ALA A 44 -1.39 -12.93 -18.56
C ALA A 44 -1.85 -11.48 -18.36
N ALA A 45 -2.75 -11.22 -17.41
CA ALA A 45 -3.19 -9.86 -17.08
C ALA A 45 -2.01 -9.00 -16.58
N ASN A 46 -1.15 -9.54 -15.72
CA ASN A 46 0.04 -8.85 -15.24
C ASN A 46 1.04 -8.55 -16.37
N ALA A 47 1.23 -9.47 -17.33
CA ALA A 47 2.09 -9.25 -18.49
C ALA A 47 1.55 -8.14 -19.39
N VAL A 48 0.23 -8.11 -19.64
CA VAL A 48 -0.44 -7.01 -20.34
C VAL A 48 -0.15 -5.68 -19.65
N GLY A 49 -0.41 -5.57 -18.34
CA GLY A 49 -0.16 -4.35 -17.58
C GLY A 49 1.31 -3.93 -17.56
N ALA A 50 2.25 -4.87 -17.56
CA ALA A 50 3.68 -4.58 -17.62
C ALA A 50 4.10 -3.97 -18.98
N ILE A 51 3.53 -4.46 -20.09
CA ILE A 51 3.81 -3.92 -21.41
C ILE A 51 3.09 -2.58 -21.62
N GLU A 52 1.84 -2.45 -21.22
CA GLU A 52 1.06 -1.20 -21.32
C GLU A 52 1.67 -0.07 -20.49
N SER A 53 2.26 -0.40 -19.34
CA SER A 53 3.02 0.57 -18.53
C SER A 53 4.39 0.92 -19.11
N GLY A 54 4.78 0.33 -20.23
CA GLY A 54 6.06 0.58 -20.92
C GLY A 54 7.27 -0.01 -20.20
N LEU A 55 7.08 -0.93 -19.25
CA LEU A 55 8.20 -1.65 -18.61
C LEU A 55 8.91 -2.54 -19.62
N TYR A 56 8.14 -3.21 -20.47
CA TYR A 56 8.64 -4.06 -21.55
C TYR A 56 7.97 -3.69 -22.88
N THR A 57 8.66 -3.90 -23.99
CA THR A 57 8.08 -3.89 -25.35
C THR A 57 7.50 -5.27 -25.70
N GLU A 58 8.10 -6.33 -25.17
CA GLU A 58 7.61 -7.71 -25.17
C GLU A 58 8.00 -8.37 -23.85
N TYR A 59 7.24 -9.34 -23.40
CA TYR A 59 7.50 -10.10 -22.19
C TYR A 59 7.42 -11.60 -22.51
N GLU A 60 8.42 -12.38 -22.08
CA GLU A 60 8.56 -13.82 -22.37
C GLU A 60 8.39 -14.17 -23.87
N GLY A 61 8.91 -13.30 -24.76
CA GLY A 61 8.88 -13.50 -26.21
C GLY A 61 7.52 -13.24 -26.87
N ARG A 62 6.62 -12.53 -26.21
CA ARG A 62 5.31 -12.12 -26.72
C ARG A 62 5.12 -10.60 -26.60
N ASP A 63 4.55 -10.01 -27.65
CA ASP A 63 4.14 -8.62 -27.66
C ASP A 63 2.79 -8.39 -26.93
N LEU A 64 2.36 -7.13 -26.86
CA LEU A 64 1.10 -6.76 -26.22
C LEU A 64 -0.11 -7.49 -26.80
N ALA A 65 -0.21 -7.56 -28.14
CA ALA A 65 -1.36 -8.19 -28.79
C ALA A 65 -1.45 -9.70 -28.49
N ALA A 66 -0.30 -10.37 -28.47
CA ALA A 66 -0.23 -11.78 -28.12
C ALA A 66 -0.62 -12.04 -26.64
N TRP A 67 -0.21 -11.17 -25.72
CA TRP A 67 -0.59 -11.28 -24.32
C TRP A 67 -2.07 -10.94 -24.08
N GLN A 68 -2.61 -9.93 -24.74
CA GLN A 68 -4.04 -9.59 -24.68
C GLN A 68 -4.91 -10.75 -25.20
N ALA A 69 -4.51 -11.39 -26.28
CA ALA A 69 -5.23 -12.57 -26.80
C ALA A 69 -5.20 -13.74 -25.80
N LEU A 70 -4.04 -13.98 -25.18
CA LEU A 70 -3.84 -15.03 -24.19
C LEU A 70 -4.63 -14.73 -22.90
N GLU A 71 -4.66 -13.50 -22.45
CA GLU A 71 -5.45 -13.06 -21.30
C GLU A 71 -6.94 -13.33 -21.50
N GLN A 72 -7.47 -12.99 -22.69
CA GLN A 72 -8.88 -13.26 -23.04
C GLN A 72 -9.20 -14.76 -23.08
N GLU A 73 -8.28 -15.57 -23.63
CA GLU A 73 -8.41 -17.03 -23.66
C GLU A 73 -8.48 -17.61 -22.22
N HIS A 74 -7.52 -17.23 -21.37
CA HIS A 74 -7.46 -17.70 -19.99
C HIS A 74 -8.62 -17.18 -19.14
N ARG A 75 -9.07 -15.95 -19.37
CA ARG A 75 -10.28 -15.39 -18.74
C ARG A 75 -11.52 -16.23 -19.05
N ALA A 76 -11.74 -16.58 -20.31
CA ALA A 76 -12.87 -17.40 -20.72
C ALA A 76 -12.78 -18.84 -20.16
N ALA A 77 -11.59 -19.43 -20.17
CA ALA A 77 -11.35 -20.75 -19.61
C ALA A 77 -11.60 -20.79 -18.10
N LEU A 78 -11.12 -19.79 -17.36
CA LEU A 78 -11.32 -19.66 -15.91
C LEU A 78 -12.80 -19.45 -15.58
N ALA A 79 -13.50 -18.55 -16.27
CA ALA A 79 -14.95 -18.34 -16.07
C ALA A 79 -15.72 -19.65 -16.20
N THR A 80 -15.49 -20.40 -17.29
CA THR A 80 -16.13 -21.69 -17.52
C THR A 80 -15.88 -22.69 -16.39
N LYS A 81 -14.63 -22.75 -15.88
CA LYS A 81 -14.29 -23.66 -14.77
C LYS A 81 -14.93 -23.24 -13.45
N LEU A 82 -14.95 -21.94 -13.15
CA LEU A 82 -15.56 -21.41 -11.92
C LEU A 82 -17.10 -21.63 -11.92
N ASP A 83 -17.76 -21.43 -13.08
CA ASP A 83 -19.20 -21.63 -13.21
C ASP A 83 -19.60 -23.10 -13.07
N ALA A 84 -18.74 -24.04 -13.45
CA ALA A 84 -18.97 -25.46 -13.32
C ALA A 84 -18.88 -26.02 -11.89
N ILE A 85 -18.36 -25.23 -10.92
CA ILE A 85 -18.17 -25.69 -9.54
C ILE A 85 -19.44 -25.48 -8.71
N ASP A 86 -20.00 -26.59 -8.22
CA ASP A 86 -21.02 -26.59 -7.17
C ASP A 86 -20.32 -26.52 -5.78
N GLU A 87 -20.37 -25.36 -5.14
CA GLU A 87 -19.76 -25.16 -3.82
C GLU A 87 -20.39 -26.06 -2.73
N ALA A 88 -21.63 -26.52 -2.91
CA ALA A 88 -22.27 -27.43 -1.96
C ALA A 88 -21.75 -28.88 -2.06
N ALA A 89 -21.12 -29.23 -3.18
CA ALA A 89 -20.60 -30.57 -3.44
C ALA A 89 -19.11 -30.75 -3.04
N ILE A 90 -18.42 -29.72 -2.62
CA ILE A 90 -16.99 -29.73 -2.26
C ILE A 90 -16.79 -29.44 -0.77
N LYS A 91 -15.57 -29.68 -0.27
CA LYS A 91 -15.23 -29.39 1.14
C LYS A 91 -15.30 -27.91 1.46
N PRO A 92 -15.57 -27.50 2.72
CA PRO A 92 -15.61 -26.09 3.11
C PRO A 92 -14.35 -25.29 2.75
N SER A 93 -13.15 -25.89 2.89
CA SER A 93 -11.88 -25.24 2.52
C SER A 93 -11.71 -25.06 1.01
N GLU A 94 -12.24 -25.99 0.20
CA GLU A 94 -12.26 -25.88 -1.25
C GLU A 94 -13.28 -24.82 -1.71
N ALA A 95 -14.45 -24.77 -1.07
CA ALA A 95 -15.44 -23.71 -1.32
C ALA A 95 -14.91 -22.32 -0.98
N GLU A 96 -14.08 -22.19 0.08
CA GLU A 96 -13.41 -20.95 0.43
C GLU A 96 -12.40 -20.52 -0.67
N ALA A 97 -11.61 -21.47 -1.19
CA ALA A 97 -10.69 -21.20 -2.30
C ALA A 97 -11.45 -20.77 -3.57
N VAL A 98 -12.58 -21.39 -3.89
CA VAL A 98 -13.43 -20.98 -5.02
C VAL A 98 -13.95 -19.56 -4.84
N ARG A 99 -14.43 -19.22 -3.63
CA ARG A 99 -14.90 -17.86 -3.35
C ARG A 99 -13.78 -16.83 -3.45
N ALA A 100 -12.55 -17.16 -3.01
CA ALA A 100 -11.38 -16.29 -3.18
C ALA A 100 -11.10 -16.04 -4.66
N MET A 101 -10.98 -17.10 -5.47
CA MET A 101 -10.77 -16.98 -6.92
C MET A 101 -11.88 -16.17 -7.61
N ARG A 102 -13.14 -16.37 -7.24
CA ARG A 102 -14.26 -15.61 -7.79
C ARG A 102 -14.21 -14.12 -7.43
N ARG A 103 -13.77 -13.76 -6.22
CA ARG A 103 -13.57 -12.35 -5.85
C ARG A 103 -12.50 -11.72 -6.71
N THR A 104 -11.29 -12.26 -6.70
CA THR A 104 -10.18 -11.74 -7.51
C THR A 104 -10.53 -11.69 -9.01
N PHE A 105 -11.17 -12.73 -9.55
CA PHE A 105 -11.59 -12.74 -10.94
C PHE A 105 -12.59 -11.64 -11.28
N ARG A 106 -13.52 -11.34 -10.39
CA ARG A 106 -14.49 -10.25 -10.56
C ARG A 106 -13.81 -8.89 -10.53
N ASP A 107 -12.92 -8.69 -9.55
CA ASP A 107 -12.20 -7.42 -9.39
C ASP A 107 -11.39 -7.09 -10.67
N TYR A 108 -10.69 -8.07 -11.23
CA TYR A 108 -10.02 -7.93 -12.54
C TYR A 108 -10.97 -7.78 -13.75
N ALA A 109 -12.23 -8.22 -13.63
CA ALA A 109 -13.19 -8.16 -14.73
C ALA A 109 -13.98 -6.84 -14.78
N GLU A 110 -14.17 -6.19 -13.64
CA GLU A 110 -14.88 -4.91 -13.52
C GLU A 110 -14.04 -3.73 -14.03
N ASP A 111 -12.70 -3.83 -13.99
CA ASP A 111 -11.80 -2.78 -14.44
C ASP A 111 -11.80 -2.53 -15.96
N VAL A 112 -12.32 -3.45 -16.78
CA VAL A 112 -12.32 -3.29 -18.24
C VAL A 112 -13.62 -3.80 -18.84
N ALA A 113 -14.62 -2.94 -18.99
CA ALA A 113 -15.70 -3.19 -19.94
C ALA A 113 -15.12 -3.18 -21.36
N PRO A 114 -15.10 -4.31 -22.10
CA PRO A 114 -14.48 -4.36 -23.41
C PRO A 114 -15.08 -3.31 -24.36
N GLY A 115 -14.25 -2.35 -24.82
CA GLY A 115 -14.63 -1.36 -25.82
C GLY A 115 -15.21 -0.04 -25.30
N ALA A 116 -15.32 0.16 -23.99
CA ALA A 116 -15.63 1.49 -23.44
C ALA A 116 -14.37 2.37 -23.46
N ALA A 117 -14.49 3.58 -24.01
CA ALA A 117 -13.40 4.56 -23.90
C ALA A 117 -13.20 4.91 -22.42
N ALA A 118 -11.93 4.94 -21.97
CA ALA A 118 -11.61 5.34 -20.61
C ALA A 118 -12.14 6.76 -20.33
N PRO A 119 -12.70 7.02 -19.14
CA PRO A 119 -13.15 8.37 -18.78
C PRO A 119 -12.01 9.40 -18.88
N THR A 120 -12.36 10.59 -19.36
CA THR A 120 -11.48 11.77 -19.41
C THR A 120 -11.80 12.74 -18.29
N CYS A 121 -10.89 13.67 -17.96
CA CYS A 121 -11.16 14.71 -16.97
C CYS A 121 -12.40 15.55 -17.32
N ALA A 122 -12.69 15.76 -18.63
CA ALA A 122 -13.88 16.50 -19.06
C ALA A 122 -15.20 15.79 -18.66
N ASP A 123 -15.21 14.49 -18.51
CA ASP A 123 -16.38 13.72 -18.07
C ASP A 123 -16.75 14.01 -16.61
N ALA A 124 -15.83 14.51 -15.80
CA ALA A 124 -16.12 14.93 -14.42
C ALA A 124 -17.19 16.04 -14.35
N ALA A 125 -17.33 16.86 -15.38
CA ALA A 125 -18.35 17.90 -15.45
C ALA A 125 -19.76 17.36 -15.80
N ARG A 126 -19.88 16.12 -16.27
CA ARG A 126 -21.16 15.52 -16.69
C ARG A 126 -22.03 15.22 -15.49
N LYS A 127 -23.19 15.89 -15.40
CA LYS A 127 -24.12 15.76 -14.27
C LYS A 127 -24.83 14.40 -14.21
N ASP A 128 -24.89 13.67 -15.32
CA ASP A 128 -25.49 12.34 -15.46
C ASP A 128 -24.49 11.19 -15.28
N ALA A 129 -23.21 11.49 -15.01
CA ALA A 129 -22.19 10.47 -14.80
C ALA A 129 -22.52 9.62 -13.57
N GLY A 130 -22.57 8.28 -13.75
CA GLY A 130 -22.67 7.33 -12.66
C GLY A 130 -21.35 7.24 -11.87
N PHE A 131 -21.37 6.51 -10.75
CA PHE A 131 -20.26 6.46 -9.79
C PHE A 131 -18.92 6.08 -10.44
N ALA A 132 -18.84 4.93 -11.11
CA ALA A 132 -17.60 4.46 -11.75
C ALA A 132 -17.08 5.43 -12.85
N THR A 133 -17.98 6.02 -13.66
CA THR A 133 -17.58 7.02 -14.68
C THR A 133 -17.05 8.28 -14.00
N LEU A 134 -17.66 8.73 -12.91
CA LEU A 134 -17.28 9.95 -12.23
C LEU A 134 -15.93 9.79 -11.51
N THR A 135 -15.73 8.70 -10.77
CA THR A 135 -14.47 8.40 -10.09
C THR A 135 -13.32 8.21 -11.08
N GLY A 136 -13.56 7.47 -12.17
CA GLY A 136 -12.60 7.34 -13.27
C GLY A 136 -12.25 8.67 -13.94
N ALA A 137 -13.24 9.59 -14.08
CA ALA A 137 -12.99 10.93 -14.62
C ALA A 137 -12.18 11.80 -13.64
N LEU A 138 -12.45 11.70 -12.34
CA LEU A 138 -11.65 12.39 -11.32
C LEU A 138 -10.20 11.89 -11.30
N ALA A 139 -9.98 10.58 -11.39
CA ALA A 139 -8.65 10.01 -11.56
C ALA A 139 -7.96 10.52 -12.85
N ALA A 140 -8.70 10.62 -13.95
CA ALA A 140 -8.18 11.18 -15.20
C ALA A 140 -7.73 12.64 -15.05
N CYS A 141 -8.39 13.46 -14.22
CA CYS A 141 -7.95 14.83 -13.94
C CYS A 141 -6.55 14.88 -13.33
N PHE A 142 -6.20 13.93 -12.45
CA PHE A 142 -4.85 13.85 -11.89
C PHE A 142 -3.81 13.48 -12.94
N ARG A 143 -4.15 12.60 -13.90
CA ARG A 143 -3.25 12.25 -15.02
C ARG A 143 -3.12 13.40 -16.04
N GLU A 144 -4.23 14.01 -16.44
CA GLU A 144 -4.26 15.00 -17.52
C GLU A 144 -3.80 16.39 -17.05
N ILE A 145 -4.25 16.83 -15.86
CA ILE A 145 -3.91 18.15 -15.30
C ILE A 145 -2.73 18.04 -14.34
N GLY A 146 -2.75 17.05 -13.44
CA GLY A 146 -1.75 16.92 -12.39
C GLY A 146 -0.34 16.66 -12.90
N ASN A 147 -0.16 16.12 -14.12
CA ASN A 147 1.16 15.91 -14.71
C ASN A 147 1.75 17.16 -15.41
N GLN A 148 0.95 18.21 -15.62
CA GLN A 148 1.38 19.40 -16.39
C GLN A 148 0.76 20.69 -15.84
N MET A 149 0.80 20.88 -14.53
CA MET A 149 0.30 22.09 -13.87
C MET A 149 1.15 23.30 -14.25
N PRO A 150 0.55 24.48 -14.53
CA PRO A 150 1.30 25.68 -14.91
C PRO A 150 2.23 26.17 -13.77
N PHE A 151 3.53 26.34 -14.08
CA PHE A 151 4.49 26.85 -13.10
C PHE A 151 5.69 27.56 -13.80
N GLU A 152 6.01 28.78 -13.40
CA GLU A 152 7.19 29.57 -13.82
C GLU A 152 7.39 29.63 -15.35
N GLY A 153 6.32 29.75 -16.13
CA GLY A 153 6.37 29.82 -17.61
C GLY A 153 6.50 28.46 -18.30
N GLY A 154 6.51 27.37 -17.56
CA GLY A 154 6.46 25.99 -18.03
C GLY A 154 5.39 25.20 -17.28
N THR A 155 5.65 23.92 -17.07
CA THR A 155 4.77 23.02 -16.31
C THR A 155 5.53 22.27 -15.24
N ILE A 156 4.82 21.85 -14.19
CA ILE A 156 5.32 20.99 -13.13
C ILE A 156 4.34 19.86 -12.88
N SER A 157 4.84 18.64 -12.64
CA SER A 157 3.99 17.53 -12.22
C SER A 157 3.58 17.67 -10.74
N ARG A 158 2.44 17.08 -10.38
CA ARG A 158 1.98 17.00 -9.00
C ARG A 158 3.05 16.41 -8.06
N GLY A 159 3.66 15.29 -8.46
CA GLY A 159 4.71 14.65 -7.66
C GLY A 159 5.88 15.59 -7.39
N SER A 160 6.41 16.23 -8.45
CA SER A 160 7.50 17.21 -8.32
C SER A 160 7.10 18.43 -7.49
N ALA A 161 5.85 18.92 -7.63
CA ALA A 161 5.36 20.06 -6.85
C ALA A 161 5.28 19.73 -5.36
N LEU A 162 4.75 18.56 -5.00
CA LEU A 162 4.68 18.09 -3.62
C LEU A 162 6.09 17.96 -3.01
N GLN A 163 7.04 17.44 -3.76
CA GLN A 163 8.42 17.28 -3.31
C GLN A 163 9.13 18.63 -3.14
N LEU A 164 9.02 19.54 -4.12
CA LEU A 164 9.62 20.87 -4.05
C LEU A 164 9.13 21.71 -2.87
N MET A 165 7.87 21.56 -2.46
CA MET A 165 7.35 22.28 -1.28
C MET A 165 8.08 21.91 0.03
N HIS A 166 8.78 20.78 0.11
CA HIS A 166 9.62 20.43 1.27
C HIS A 166 10.95 21.20 1.30
N ASP A 167 11.45 21.65 0.13
CA ASP A 167 12.83 22.11 0.00
C ASP A 167 12.96 23.61 -0.29
N ILE A 168 11.94 24.26 -0.88
CA ILE A 168 12.01 25.69 -1.24
C ILE A 168 11.99 26.56 0.01
N GLU A 169 13.07 27.34 0.25
CA GLU A 169 13.21 28.23 1.41
C GLU A 169 12.32 29.47 1.30
N GLU A 170 12.10 30.00 0.09
CA GLU A 170 11.34 31.23 -0.11
C GLU A 170 9.82 30.99 -0.03
N PRO A 171 9.10 31.57 0.96
CA PRO A 171 7.67 31.38 1.15
C PRO A 171 6.81 31.78 -0.06
N LYS A 172 7.19 32.84 -0.78
CA LYS A 172 6.46 33.26 -1.99
C LYS A 172 6.55 32.22 -3.11
N ARG A 173 7.71 31.59 -3.28
CA ARG A 173 7.89 30.56 -4.27
C ARG A 173 7.18 29.26 -3.88
N ARG A 174 7.18 28.89 -2.57
CA ARG A 174 6.34 27.79 -2.07
C ARG A 174 4.86 28.01 -2.37
N LYS A 175 4.39 29.25 -2.12
CA LYS A 175 3.01 29.62 -2.48
C LYS A 175 2.76 29.49 -3.98
N ALA A 176 3.69 29.91 -4.83
CA ALA A 176 3.54 29.74 -6.28
C ALA A 176 3.45 28.27 -6.71
N VAL A 177 4.23 27.37 -6.11
CA VAL A 177 4.10 25.92 -6.33
C VAL A 177 2.76 25.41 -5.84
N PHE A 178 2.32 25.83 -4.68
CA PHE A 178 1.00 25.49 -4.14
C PHE A 178 -0.14 25.99 -5.03
N ASP A 179 -0.05 27.22 -5.51
CA ASP A 179 -1.07 27.81 -6.41
C ASP A 179 -1.09 27.13 -7.79
N ALA A 180 -0.03 26.43 -8.20
CA ALA A 180 -0.01 25.66 -9.44
C ALA A 180 -1.07 24.54 -9.48
N PHE A 181 -1.56 24.11 -8.32
CA PHE A 181 -2.64 23.13 -8.20
C PHE A 181 -4.04 23.66 -8.55
N HIS A 182 -4.23 24.98 -8.72
CA HIS A 182 -5.54 25.56 -8.99
C HIS A 182 -6.35 24.90 -10.11
N PRO A 183 -5.77 24.56 -11.28
CA PRO A 183 -6.54 23.88 -12.34
C PRO A 183 -7.05 22.50 -11.89
N LEU A 184 -6.27 21.76 -11.13
CA LEU A 184 -6.67 20.47 -10.58
C LEU A 184 -7.78 20.64 -9.54
N TRP A 185 -7.64 21.59 -8.63
CA TRP A 185 -8.67 21.89 -7.63
C TRP A 185 -10.00 22.32 -8.27
N ALA A 186 -9.93 23.14 -9.33
CA ALA A 186 -11.12 23.55 -10.07
C ALA A 186 -11.82 22.35 -10.76
N ALA A 187 -11.05 21.40 -11.27
CA ALA A 187 -11.61 20.19 -11.87
C ALA A 187 -12.33 19.28 -10.85
N LEU A 188 -11.82 19.17 -9.62
CA LEU A 188 -12.42 18.35 -8.57
C LEU A 188 -13.55 19.07 -7.82
N ASN A 189 -13.30 20.29 -7.40
CA ASN A 189 -14.18 21.04 -6.50
C ASN A 189 -15.14 22.00 -7.24
N GLY A 190 -14.89 22.32 -8.51
CA GLY A 190 -15.64 23.37 -9.21
C GLY A 190 -15.55 24.69 -8.45
N ASN A 191 -16.70 25.35 -8.28
CA ASN A 191 -16.86 26.54 -7.42
C ASN A 191 -17.36 26.17 -6.01
N ASN A 192 -17.11 24.94 -5.55
CA ASN A 192 -17.64 24.40 -4.29
C ASN A 192 -19.18 24.33 -4.23
N GLU A 193 -19.82 24.14 -5.35
CA GLU A 193 -21.28 24.02 -5.45
C GLU A 193 -21.74 22.62 -5.00
N PRO A 194 -23.01 22.48 -4.56
CA PRO A 194 -23.54 21.18 -4.13
C PRO A 194 -23.45 20.07 -5.19
N ASP A 195 -23.39 20.42 -6.46
CA ASP A 195 -23.27 19.49 -7.59
C ASP A 195 -21.85 19.45 -8.20
N SER A 196 -20.84 19.97 -7.50
CA SER A 196 -19.44 19.84 -7.91
C SER A 196 -19.04 18.37 -8.03
N PRO A 197 -18.05 18.03 -8.88
CA PRO A 197 -17.69 16.65 -9.16
C PRO A 197 -17.41 15.82 -7.89
N TYR A 198 -16.57 16.30 -6.99
CA TYR A 198 -16.25 15.60 -5.73
C TYR A 198 -17.49 15.39 -4.85
N ARG A 199 -18.34 16.44 -4.65
CA ARG A 199 -19.54 16.33 -3.81
C ARG A 199 -20.56 15.34 -4.38
N ARG A 200 -20.61 15.21 -5.72
CA ARG A 200 -21.42 14.17 -6.38
C ARG A 200 -20.83 12.78 -6.13
N ALA A 201 -19.52 12.60 -6.27
CA ALA A 201 -18.86 11.33 -6.01
C ALA A 201 -19.10 10.86 -4.58
N ILE A 202 -18.94 11.73 -3.58
CA ILE A 202 -19.21 11.41 -2.18
C ILE A 202 -20.69 11.06 -1.93
N ARG A 203 -21.65 11.73 -2.56
CA ARG A 203 -23.08 11.34 -2.44
C ARG A 203 -23.34 9.97 -3.03
N LEU A 204 -22.80 9.68 -4.21
CA LEU A 204 -22.95 8.36 -4.84
C LEU A 204 -22.28 7.27 -4.02
N ALA A 205 -21.09 7.53 -3.48
CA ALA A 205 -20.41 6.60 -2.57
C ALA A 205 -21.23 6.34 -1.29
N ALA A 206 -21.82 7.38 -0.70
CA ALA A 206 -22.68 7.23 0.47
C ALA A 206 -24.02 6.53 0.16
N GLU A 207 -24.50 6.62 -1.08
CA GLU A 207 -25.67 5.87 -1.55
C GLU A 207 -25.34 4.40 -1.75
N ASP A 208 -24.23 4.09 -2.37
CA ASP A 208 -23.73 2.73 -2.54
C ASP A 208 -23.47 2.04 -1.19
N ALA A 209 -22.85 2.75 -0.26
CA ALA A 209 -22.55 2.29 1.09
C ALA A 209 -23.77 1.83 1.88
N ARG A 210 -24.97 2.35 1.59
CA ARG A 210 -26.23 1.90 2.23
C ARG A 210 -26.59 0.47 1.84
N THR A 211 -26.14 0.01 0.68
CA THR A 211 -26.44 -1.32 0.15
C THR A 211 -25.28 -2.28 0.36
N ASN A 212 -24.06 -1.84 0.14
CA ASN A 212 -22.87 -2.68 0.08
C ASN A 212 -21.94 -2.53 1.31
N GLY A 213 -22.23 -1.60 2.22
CA GLY A 213 -21.33 -1.18 3.28
C GLY A 213 -20.29 -0.17 2.78
N SER A 214 -19.88 0.76 3.65
CA SER A 214 -18.85 1.74 3.30
C SER A 214 -17.44 1.12 3.39
N TYR A 215 -16.46 1.69 2.69
CA TYR A 215 -15.05 1.34 2.87
C TYR A 215 -14.61 1.48 4.34
N ILE A 216 -15.13 2.46 5.06
CA ILE A 216 -14.84 2.66 6.49
C ILE A 216 -15.39 1.50 7.33
N ASP A 217 -16.62 1.03 7.03
CA ASP A 217 -17.20 -0.14 7.70
C ASP A 217 -16.39 -1.40 7.41
N GLN A 218 -15.95 -1.55 6.16
CA GLN A 218 -15.13 -2.69 5.73
C GLN A 218 -13.77 -2.65 6.42
N ALA A 219 -13.07 -1.50 6.43
CA ALA A 219 -11.78 -1.33 7.09
C ALA A 219 -11.86 -1.55 8.62
N ALA A 220 -12.88 -0.97 9.28
CA ALA A 220 -13.11 -1.20 10.71
C ALA A 220 -13.36 -2.68 11.01
N LYS A 221 -14.20 -3.34 10.22
CA LYS A 221 -14.47 -4.78 10.33
C LYS A 221 -13.23 -5.63 10.07
N ALA A 222 -12.42 -5.24 9.08
CA ALA A 222 -11.18 -5.94 8.71
C ALA A 222 -10.17 -6.03 9.86
N ILE A 223 -10.18 -5.07 10.78
CA ILE A 223 -9.32 -5.07 11.99
C ILE A 223 -10.09 -5.37 13.29
N GLY A 224 -11.40 -5.57 13.21
CA GLY A 224 -12.23 -5.96 14.36
C GLY A 224 -12.54 -4.84 15.35
N VAL A 225 -12.67 -3.60 14.86
CA VAL A 225 -13.04 -2.41 15.64
C VAL A 225 -14.36 -1.81 15.17
N THR A 226 -14.85 -0.78 15.86
CA THR A 226 -16.05 -0.02 15.45
C THR A 226 -15.66 1.26 14.70
N ASN A 227 -16.60 1.85 13.96
CA ASN A 227 -16.38 3.15 13.32
C ASN A 227 -16.10 4.27 14.34
N ASP A 228 -16.65 4.18 15.55
CA ASP A 228 -16.36 5.12 16.63
C ASP A 228 -14.91 4.95 17.14
N ASP A 229 -14.39 3.73 17.19
CA ASP A 229 -12.97 3.49 17.49
C ASP A 229 -12.08 4.10 16.41
N VAL A 230 -12.45 3.93 15.14
CA VAL A 230 -11.70 4.51 14.01
C VAL A 230 -11.59 6.03 14.15
N GLU A 231 -12.72 6.74 14.29
CA GLU A 231 -12.68 8.19 14.44
C GLU A 231 -11.93 8.63 15.69
N ARG A 232 -12.12 7.93 16.80
CA ARG A 232 -11.40 8.20 18.05
C ARG A 232 -9.88 8.09 17.87
N TRP A 233 -9.39 7.04 17.22
CA TRP A 233 -7.95 6.85 16.97
C TRP A 233 -7.37 7.92 16.06
N LEU A 234 -8.08 8.29 14.98
CA LEU A 234 -7.66 9.39 14.12
C LEU A 234 -7.53 10.70 14.91
N ILE A 235 -8.51 11.01 15.76
CA ILE A 235 -8.48 12.21 16.61
C ILE A 235 -7.34 12.13 17.65
N GLU A 236 -7.13 10.99 18.29
CA GLU A 236 -6.03 10.80 19.26
C GLU A 236 -4.65 11.03 18.62
N MET A 237 -4.44 10.55 17.39
CA MET A 237 -3.19 10.79 16.64
C MET A 237 -3.03 12.28 16.28
N LEU A 238 -4.08 12.93 15.80
CA LEU A 238 -4.08 14.35 15.48
C LEU A 238 -3.85 15.23 16.72
N ASP A 239 -4.45 14.88 17.86
CA ASP A 239 -4.23 15.57 19.14
C ASP A 239 -2.78 15.37 19.64
N ALA A 240 -2.23 14.16 19.54
CA ALA A 240 -0.83 13.90 19.89
C ALA A 240 0.16 14.73 19.06
N TRP A 241 -0.10 14.83 17.76
CA TRP A 241 0.67 15.70 16.86
C TRP A 241 0.55 17.18 17.26
N ARG A 242 -0.67 17.66 17.48
CA ARG A 242 -0.92 19.05 17.89
C ARG A 242 -0.17 19.40 19.17
N GLU A 243 -0.16 18.50 20.15
CA GLU A 243 0.52 18.70 21.43
C GLU A 243 2.05 18.66 21.33
N ALA A 244 2.58 17.89 20.40
CA ALA A 244 4.03 17.79 20.16
C ALA A 244 4.59 18.99 19.37
N ASN A 245 3.73 19.68 18.60
CA ASN A 245 4.11 20.85 17.81
C ASN A 245 3.54 22.10 18.45
N GLY A 246 4.33 23.16 18.56
CA GLY A 246 3.91 24.43 19.18
C GLY A 246 2.70 25.09 18.50
N PRO A 247 2.06 26.07 19.17
CA PRO A 247 0.79 26.66 18.72
C PRO A 247 0.93 27.62 17.54
N GLU A 248 2.12 27.82 17.00
CA GLU A 248 2.34 28.74 15.88
C GLU A 248 1.61 28.28 14.63
N LYS A 249 0.75 29.16 14.11
CA LYS A 249 -0.01 28.88 12.88
C LYS A 249 0.81 29.23 11.65
N MET A 250 0.86 28.28 10.72
CA MET A 250 1.52 28.44 9.43
C MET A 250 0.51 28.51 8.28
N GLU A 251 0.97 28.97 7.13
CA GLU A 251 0.20 28.92 5.89
C GLU A 251 0.12 27.47 5.35
N PRO A 252 -0.90 27.10 4.57
CA PRO A 252 -1.00 25.75 3.99
C PRO A 252 0.22 25.34 3.16
N TRP A 253 0.80 26.29 2.40
CA TRP A 253 2.01 26.05 1.57
C TRP A 253 3.29 25.94 2.39
N ASP A 254 3.28 26.27 3.67
CA ASP A 254 4.44 26.15 4.56
C ASP A 254 4.47 24.83 5.34
N PHE A 255 3.35 24.08 5.38
CA PHE A 255 3.29 22.84 6.15
C PHE A 255 4.33 21.83 5.70
N ARG A 256 4.41 21.54 4.38
CA ARG A 256 5.39 20.59 3.85
C ARG A 256 6.84 21.04 4.08
N TYR A 257 7.11 22.32 3.97
CA TYR A 257 8.43 22.88 4.31
C TYR A 257 8.78 22.67 5.78
N SER A 258 7.79 22.83 6.68
CA SER A 258 8.01 22.69 8.12
C SER A 258 8.36 21.25 8.52
N ILE A 259 7.86 20.25 7.80
CA ILE A 259 8.19 18.83 8.01
C ILE A 259 9.35 18.35 7.11
N GLY A 260 9.81 19.17 6.17
CA GLY A 260 10.87 18.84 5.21
C GLY A 260 12.29 19.01 5.75
N GLU A 261 12.50 19.47 6.99
CA GLU A 261 13.81 19.78 7.53
C GLU A 261 14.77 18.57 7.49
N ALA A 262 14.30 17.39 7.89
CA ALA A 262 15.09 16.16 7.82
C ALA A 262 15.55 15.84 6.39
N ASN A 263 14.66 16.04 5.40
CA ASN A 263 15.00 15.86 3.99
C ASN A 263 16.12 16.81 3.57
N ARG A 264 16.01 18.11 3.87
CA ARG A 264 17.03 19.12 3.53
C ARG A 264 18.37 18.84 4.18
N LEU A 265 18.41 18.42 5.45
CA LEU A 265 19.63 18.08 6.18
C LEU A 265 20.35 16.85 5.61
N LEU A 266 19.62 15.89 5.08
CA LEU A 266 20.15 14.62 4.60
C LEU A 266 20.22 14.52 3.06
N ALA A 267 19.69 15.48 2.30
CA ALA A 267 19.59 15.43 0.83
C ALA A 267 20.95 15.12 0.16
N ALA A 268 22.04 15.77 0.61
CA ALA A 268 23.38 15.53 0.06
C ALA A 268 23.93 14.11 0.33
N ARG A 269 23.32 13.36 1.25
CA ARG A 269 23.70 11.98 1.57
C ARG A 269 22.88 10.95 0.81
N ILE A 270 21.78 11.38 0.21
CA ILE A 270 20.85 10.50 -0.50
C ILE A 270 20.59 11.09 -1.91
N PRO A 271 21.61 11.21 -2.77
CA PRO A 271 21.38 11.59 -4.16
C PRO A 271 20.58 10.50 -4.89
N PRO A 272 19.93 10.79 -6.04
CA PRO A 272 19.07 9.84 -6.76
C PRO A 272 19.75 8.49 -7.05
N ASP A 273 21.01 8.49 -7.41
CA ASP A 273 21.80 7.28 -7.71
C ASP A 273 22.17 6.45 -6.47
N ALA A 274 22.05 7.00 -5.26
CA ALA A 274 22.27 6.27 -4.02
C ALA A 274 21.02 5.50 -3.53
N LEU A 275 19.84 5.83 -4.02
CA LEU A 275 18.58 5.27 -3.51
C LEU A 275 18.53 3.74 -3.62
N VAL A 276 18.74 3.19 -4.81
CA VAL A 276 18.66 1.74 -5.04
C VAL A 276 19.75 0.99 -4.27
N PRO A 277 21.04 1.38 -4.29
CA PRO A 277 22.07 0.73 -3.49
C PRO A 277 21.80 0.75 -1.97
N LEU A 278 21.33 1.86 -1.43
CA LEU A 278 20.99 1.97 -0.01
C LEU A 278 19.82 1.06 0.36
N ASN A 279 18.78 1.05 -0.47
CA ASN A 279 17.61 0.21 -0.31
C ASN A 279 17.98 -1.28 -0.34
N GLN A 280 18.75 -1.72 -1.35
CA GLN A 280 19.20 -3.10 -1.47
C GLN A 280 20.02 -3.54 -0.25
N ARG A 281 20.95 -2.68 0.21
CA ARG A 281 21.76 -2.95 1.40
C ARG A 281 20.89 -3.07 2.66
N PHE A 282 19.92 -2.18 2.84
CA PHE A 282 19.03 -2.23 4.00
C PHE A 282 18.20 -3.52 4.02
N TYR A 283 17.58 -3.90 2.90
CA TYR A 283 16.83 -5.15 2.82
C TYR A 283 17.69 -6.39 2.98
N LEU A 284 18.91 -6.38 2.45
CA LEU A 284 19.87 -7.47 2.68
C LEU A 284 20.18 -7.62 4.18
N ASP A 285 20.39 -6.51 4.88
CA ASP A 285 20.62 -6.51 6.34
C ASP A 285 19.36 -6.91 7.14
N LEU A 286 18.17 -6.81 6.55
CA LEU A 286 16.91 -7.36 7.08
C LEU A 286 16.70 -8.84 6.75
N GLY A 287 17.63 -9.48 6.02
CA GLY A 287 17.53 -10.87 5.58
C GLY A 287 16.77 -11.08 4.27
N ALA A 288 16.39 -10.02 3.57
CA ALA A 288 15.71 -10.06 2.28
C ALA A 288 16.66 -9.64 1.15
N ASN A 289 17.18 -10.58 0.37
CA ASN A 289 17.96 -10.27 -0.82
C ASN A 289 17.02 -10.00 -2.00
N LEU A 290 16.78 -8.72 -2.32
CA LEU A 290 15.82 -8.30 -3.35
C LEU A 290 16.14 -8.86 -4.75
N GLU A 291 17.43 -9.02 -5.09
CA GLU A 291 17.84 -9.61 -6.36
C GLU A 291 17.49 -11.09 -6.42
N GLN A 292 17.76 -11.85 -5.35
CA GLN A 292 17.40 -13.26 -5.26
C GLN A 292 15.89 -13.48 -5.21
N LEU A 293 15.14 -12.53 -4.67
CA LEU A 293 13.68 -12.52 -4.68
C LEU A 293 13.10 -12.15 -6.05
N GLY A 294 13.92 -11.71 -7.01
CA GLY A 294 13.48 -11.38 -8.35
C GLY A 294 12.68 -10.06 -8.43
N VAL A 295 12.94 -9.12 -7.51
CA VAL A 295 12.27 -7.81 -7.52
C VAL A 295 12.75 -6.97 -8.70
N VAL A 296 11.81 -6.52 -9.52
CA VAL A 296 12.07 -5.67 -10.69
C VAL A 296 11.78 -4.21 -10.34
N HIS A 297 12.79 -3.34 -10.54
CA HIS A 297 12.66 -1.90 -10.32
C HIS A 297 12.51 -1.16 -11.65
N ASP A 298 11.34 -0.56 -11.88
CA ASP A 298 11.06 0.35 -12.98
C ASP A 298 11.06 1.78 -12.45
N LEU A 299 12.23 2.41 -12.41
CA LEU A 299 12.43 3.75 -11.84
C LEU A 299 12.83 4.79 -12.91
N ALA A 300 12.96 4.41 -14.18
CA ALA A 300 13.28 5.33 -15.27
C ALA A 300 12.11 6.29 -15.54
N GLU A 301 12.42 7.57 -15.69
CA GLU A 301 11.43 8.56 -16.10
C GLU A 301 11.05 8.39 -17.57
N ARG A 302 9.76 8.51 -17.87
CA ARG A 302 9.22 8.57 -19.22
C ARG A 302 7.84 9.23 -19.25
N PRO A 303 7.42 9.84 -20.38
CA PRO A 303 6.22 10.69 -20.44
C PRO A 303 4.91 9.98 -20.03
N ASP A 304 4.76 8.71 -20.40
CA ASP A 304 3.50 7.95 -20.22
C ASP A 304 3.47 7.12 -18.93
N LYS A 305 4.50 7.26 -18.09
CA LYS A 305 4.59 6.54 -16.82
C LYS A 305 3.62 7.10 -15.79
N SER A 306 3.04 6.21 -14.97
CA SER A 306 2.25 6.63 -13.81
C SER A 306 3.05 7.60 -12.93
N PRO A 307 2.45 8.72 -12.49
CA PRO A 307 3.09 9.66 -11.57
C PRO A 307 3.11 9.17 -10.12
N LEU A 308 2.55 7.99 -9.85
CA LEU A 308 2.51 7.35 -8.54
C LEU A 308 3.57 6.25 -8.46
N ALA A 309 4.16 6.09 -7.28
CA ALA A 309 4.89 4.88 -6.97
C ALA A 309 3.89 3.78 -6.59
N TYR A 310 4.17 2.56 -6.98
CA TYR A 310 3.41 1.37 -6.58
C TYR A 310 4.22 0.10 -6.81
N CYS A 311 3.84 -0.95 -6.10
CA CYS A 311 4.34 -2.29 -6.31
C CYS A 311 3.20 -3.24 -6.69
N ASP A 312 3.46 -4.17 -7.62
CA ASP A 312 2.49 -5.14 -8.07
C ASP A 312 3.16 -6.48 -8.42
N PHE A 313 2.33 -7.53 -8.60
CA PHE A 313 2.77 -8.80 -9.13
C PHE A 313 3.10 -8.68 -10.62
N LEU A 314 4.29 -9.12 -11.01
CA LEU A 314 4.59 -9.37 -12.42
C LEU A 314 4.28 -10.84 -12.76
N ARG A 315 4.50 -11.74 -11.80
CA ARG A 315 4.14 -13.16 -11.89
C ARG A 315 3.91 -13.72 -10.49
N ARG A 316 2.86 -14.51 -10.32
CA ARG A 316 2.56 -15.15 -9.03
C ARG A 316 3.37 -16.43 -8.81
N GLY A 317 3.77 -16.67 -7.57
CA GLY A 317 4.48 -17.89 -7.15
C GLY A 317 3.59 -19.13 -7.20
N ARG A 318 4.19 -20.27 -7.52
CA ARG A 318 3.47 -21.56 -7.60
C ARG A 318 4.39 -22.74 -7.48
N TYR A 319 3.85 -23.89 -7.12
CA TYR A 319 4.53 -25.18 -7.31
C TYR A 319 4.41 -25.62 -8.76
N THR A 320 5.53 -26.07 -9.32
CA THR A 320 5.60 -26.69 -10.64
C THR A 320 5.16 -28.16 -10.57
N GLU A 321 4.93 -28.81 -11.70
CA GLU A 321 4.51 -30.22 -11.76
C GLU A 321 5.48 -31.19 -11.08
N ASP A 322 6.77 -30.86 -11.08
CA ASP A 322 7.83 -31.63 -10.38
C ASP A 322 7.92 -31.31 -8.88
N GLY A 323 7.03 -30.45 -8.36
CA GLY A 323 6.97 -30.04 -6.95
C GLY A 323 7.97 -28.98 -6.53
N ALA A 324 8.73 -28.39 -7.48
CA ALA A 324 9.61 -27.27 -7.18
C ALA A 324 8.83 -25.97 -7.02
N TRP A 325 9.27 -25.09 -6.11
CA TRP A 325 8.67 -23.78 -5.96
C TRP A 325 9.23 -22.79 -6.99
N ARG A 326 8.36 -22.30 -7.88
CA ARG A 326 8.64 -21.15 -8.77
C ARG A 326 8.27 -19.86 -8.04
N PRO A 327 9.22 -18.97 -7.72
CA PRO A 327 8.95 -17.80 -6.91
C PRO A 327 8.10 -16.76 -7.65
N THR A 328 7.40 -15.93 -6.86
CA THR A 328 6.77 -14.69 -7.32
C THR A 328 7.82 -13.74 -7.88
N ILE A 329 7.44 -12.92 -8.87
CA ILE A 329 8.20 -11.75 -9.29
C ILE A 329 7.37 -10.52 -8.96
N ALA A 330 7.94 -9.63 -8.15
CA ALA A 330 7.38 -8.32 -7.83
C ALA A 330 7.94 -7.25 -8.77
N ARG A 331 7.11 -6.27 -9.15
CA ARG A 331 7.49 -5.10 -9.94
C ARG A 331 7.21 -3.85 -9.12
N ILE A 332 8.22 -2.99 -8.99
CA ILE A 332 8.13 -1.66 -8.40
C ILE A 332 8.19 -0.64 -9.51
N VAL A 333 7.21 0.26 -9.55
CA VAL A 333 7.16 1.43 -10.44
C VAL A 333 7.29 2.67 -9.58
N GLY A 334 8.14 3.62 -9.97
CA GLY A 334 8.33 4.88 -9.24
C GLY A 334 9.24 5.84 -10.01
N SER A 335 9.31 7.10 -9.57
CA SER A 335 10.20 8.10 -10.13
C SER A 335 10.73 9.00 -9.01
N TYR A 336 12.06 9.05 -8.86
CA TYR A 336 12.73 9.73 -7.75
C TYR A 336 13.83 10.68 -8.25
N PRO A 337 13.47 11.73 -9.02
CA PRO A 337 14.46 12.58 -9.69
C PRO A 337 15.31 13.41 -8.74
N PHE A 338 14.85 13.65 -7.52
CA PHE A 338 15.52 14.52 -6.56
C PHE A 338 16.27 13.78 -5.45
N GLY A 339 16.04 12.48 -5.27
CA GLY A 339 16.57 11.73 -4.13
C GLY A 339 16.00 12.22 -2.79
N GLY A 340 16.84 12.21 -1.74
CA GLY A 340 16.47 12.67 -0.40
C GLY A 340 15.78 11.62 0.46
N LEU A 341 15.51 11.99 1.71
CA LEU A 341 14.95 11.07 2.72
C LEU A 341 13.53 10.63 2.38
N PHE A 342 12.72 11.54 1.81
CA PHE A 342 11.36 11.23 1.40
C PHE A 342 11.33 10.16 0.29
N SER A 343 12.14 10.35 -0.78
CA SER A 343 12.27 9.35 -1.85
C SER A 343 12.83 8.02 -1.35
N MET A 344 13.74 8.07 -0.37
CA MET A 344 14.27 6.86 0.27
C MET A 344 13.19 6.11 1.05
N ASN A 345 12.36 6.83 1.82
CA ASN A 345 11.23 6.25 2.54
C ASN A 345 10.25 5.57 1.59
N GLU A 346 9.84 6.26 0.52
CA GLU A 346 8.90 5.72 -0.47
C GLU A 346 9.48 4.48 -1.18
N LEU A 347 10.76 4.51 -1.59
CA LEU A 347 11.38 3.34 -2.20
C LEU A 347 11.48 2.15 -1.23
N VAL A 348 11.77 2.39 0.05
CA VAL A 348 11.75 1.32 1.07
C VAL A 348 10.33 0.80 1.29
N HIS A 349 9.32 1.68 1.27
CA HIS A 349 7.90 1.30 1.36
C HIS A 349 7.52 0.37 0.19
N GLU A 350 7.78 0.75 -1.05
CA GLU A 350 7.48 -0.07 -2.22
C GLU A 350 8.19 -1.44 -2.20
N ASN A 351 9.43 -1.47 -1.69
CA ASN A 351 10.12 -2.75 -1.46
C ASN A 351 9.53 -3.55 -0.29
N GLY A 352 8.84 -2.91 0.65
CA GLY A 352 8.04 -3.57 1.68
C GLY A 352 6.91 -4.39 1.06
N HIS A 353 6.20 -3.82 0.08
CA HIS A 353 5.24 -4.58 -0.72
C HIS A 353 5.91 -5.72 -1.49
N ALA A 354 7.05 -5.46 -2.13
CA ALA A 354 7.74 -6.47 -2.93
C ALA A 354 8.17 -7.69 -2.10
N VAL A 355 8.72 -7.48 -0.90
CA VAL A 355 9.09 -8.60 -0.01
C VAL A 355 7.87 -9.31 0.55
N HIS A 356 6.74 -8.60 0.74
CA HIS A 356 5.47 -9.21 1.13
C HIS A 356 5.00 -10.21 0.06
N ILE A 357 4.81 -9.77 -1.20
CA ILE A 357 4.37 -10.67 -2.27
C ILE A 357 5.35 -11.82 -2.51
N SER A 358 6.65 -11.56 -2.37
CA SER A 358 7.68 -12.59 -2.54
C SER A 358 7.63 -13.66 -1.44
N ALA A 359 7.10 -13.33 -0.26
CA ALA A 359 6.95 -14.25 0.85
C ALA A 359 5.69 -15.12 0.76
N ILE A 360 4.67 -14.74 -0.03
CA ILE A 360 3.44 -15.51 -0.18
C ILE A 360 3.77 -16.88 -0.76
N ARG A 361 3.50 -17.92 0.01
CA ARG A 361 3.76 -19.30 -0.37
C ARG A 361 2.60 -20.18 0.08
N ASN A 362 1.51 -20.06 -0.66
CA ASN A 362 0.25 -20.68 -0.33
C ASN A 362 -0.39 -21.34 -1.55
N ARG A 363 -1.56 -21.89 -1.36
CA ARG A 363 -2.43 -22.42 -2.41
C ARG A 363 -2.73 -21.33 -3.45
N PRO A 364 -2.76 -21.63 -4.76
CA PRO A 364 -2.99 -20.66 -5.83
C PRO A 364 -4.14 -19.69 -5.61
N ALA A 365 -5.26 -20.18 -5.10
CA ALA A 365 -6.43 -19.36 -4.79
C ALA A 365 -6.18 -18.21 -3.79
N PHE A 366 -5.09 -18.27 -3.02
CA PHE A 366 -4.76 -17.32 -1.95
C PHE A 366 -3.44 -16.59 -2.20
N THR A 367 -2.89 -16.64 -3.41
CA THR A 367 -1.65 -15.93 -3.78
C THR A 367 -1.92 -14.47 -4.11
N ASP A 368 -2.61 -13.77 -3.21
CA ASP A 368 -2.90 -12.34 -3.28
C ASP A 368 -2.73 -11.69 -1.91
N TRP A 369 -2.87 -10.36 -1.84
CA TRP A 369 -2.84 -9.63 -0.58
C TRP A 369 -4.02 -10.01 0.32
N PRO A 370 -3.87 -9.91 1.66
CA PRO A 370 -5.01 -10.05 2.57
C PRO A 370 -6.09 -8.99 2.32
N ASP A 371 -5.69 -7.74 2.35
CA ASP A 371 -6.45 -6.54 1.99
C ASP A 371 -5.49 -5.34 1.88
N THR A 372 -5.98 -4.21 1.36
CA THR A 372 -5.21 -3.00 1.15
C THR A 372 -4.67 -2.42 2.47
N LEU A 373 -5.48 -2.46 3.53
CA LEU A 373 -5.10 -1.90 4.83
C LEU A 373 -3.84 -2.57 5.40
N PHE A 374 -3.81 -3.91 5.42
CA PHE A 374 -2.65 -4.66 5.90
C PHE A 374 -1.44 -4.44 4.99
N THR A 375 -1.66 -4.40 3.69
CA THR A 375 -0.60 -4.27 2.69
C THR A 375 0.13 -2.95 2.84
N GLU A 376 -0.59 -1.83 2.96
CA GLU A 376 -0.03 -0.50 3.22
C GLU A 376 0.70 -0.45 4.58
N ALA A 377 0.05 -0.97 5.62
CA ALA A 377 0.63 -1.00 6.96
C ALA A 377 1.94 -1.80 7.03
N PHE A 378 2.00 -2.95 6.36
CA PHE A 378 3.21 -3.78 6.37
C PHE A 378 4.36 -3.12 5.58
N ALA A 379 4.08 -2.47 4.47
CA ALA A 379 5.10 -1.75 3.69
C ALA A 379 5.77 -0.63 4.51
N ASP A 380 5.03 -0.02 5.41
CA ASP A 380 5.54 1.00 6.33
C ASP A 380 6.38 0.41 7.48
N VAL A 381 6.31 -0.86 7.76
CA VAL A 381 7.11 -1.47 8.84
C VAL A 381 8.61 -1.26 8.63
N PRO A 382 9.22 -1.59 7.49
CA PRO A 382 10.61 -1.26 7.22
C PRO A 382 10.83 0.23 6.90
N SER A 383 9.90 0.91 6.22
CA SER A 383 10.11 2.28 5.72
C SER A 383 10.28 3.30 6.84
N TRP A 384 9.57 3.15 7.96
CA TRP A 384 9.74 4.03 9.12
C TRP A 384 11.15 4.00 9.70
N SER A 385 11.93 2.95 9.43
CA SER A 385 13.30 2.86 9.91
C SER A 385 14.22 3.96 9.36
N VAL A 386 13.95 4.50 8.16
CA VAL A 386 14.82 5.52 7.55
C VAL A 386 14.83 6.84 8.34
N TYR A 387 13.81 7.05 9.16
CA TYR A 387 13.71 8.20 10.06
C TYR A 387 14.35 7.96 11.42
N GLU A 388 14.79 6.75 11.72
CA GLU A 388 15.43 6.44 12.99
C GLU A 388 16.93 6.76 12.94
N PRO A 389 17.50 7.37 14.01
CA PRO A 389 18.92 7.75 14.06
C PRO A 389 19.87 6.58 13.79
N GLU A 390 19.52 5.36 14.21
CA GLU A 390 20.33 4.17 14.01
C GLU A 390 20.46 3.80 12.54
N TRP A 391 19.37 3.93 11.75
CA TRP A 391 19.40 3.72 10.31
C TRP A 391 20.30 4.76 9.65
N GLN A 392 20.07 6.03 9.95
CA GLN A 392 20.82 7.15 9.40
C GLN A 392 22.32 7.02 9.70
N GLN A 393 22.67 6.71 10.95
CA GLN A 393 24.08 6.52 11.33
C GLN A 393 24.72 5.35 10.56
N LYS A 394 24.00 4.23 10.41
CA LYS A 394 24.55 3.04 9.73
C LYS A 394 24.70 3.22 8.23
N TYR A 395 23.67 3.77 7.57
CA TYR A 395 23.61 3.78 6.10
C TYR A 395 24.10 5.10 5.48
N LEU A 396 24.00 6.21 6.21
CA LEU A 396 24.44 7.53 5.73
C LEU A 396 25.73 8.01 6.40
N GLY A 397 26.19 7.33 7.46
CA GLY A 397 27.37 7.73 8.24
C GLY A 397 27.15 8.95 9.14
N THR A 398 25.91 9.40 9.28
CA THR A 398 25.51 10.52 10.13
C THR A 398 24.06 10.34 10.56
N ALA A 399 23.70 10.91 11.70
CA ALA A 399 22.30 10.99 12.13
C ALA A 399 21.98 12.45 12.46
N ILE A 400 20.73 12.85 12.22
CA ILE A 400 20.20 14.14 12.64
C ILE A 400 19.47 13.99 13.98
N ASP A 401 19.06 15.12 14.54
CA ASP A 401 18.23 15.13 15.75
C ASP A 401 16.96 14.28 15.58
N GLU A 402 16.69 13.43 16.56
CA GLU A 402 15.58 12.48 16.53
C GLU A 402 14.22 13.16 16.36
N LYS A 403 13.97 14.26 17.08
CA LYS A 403 12.70 14.99 17.00
C LYS A 403 12.48 15.58 15.60
N THR A 404 13.51 16.14 15.00
CA THR A 404 13.49 16.66 13.63
C THR A 404 13.18 15.55 12.64
N SER A 405 13.79 14.39 12.81
CA SER A 405 13.57 13.22 11.95
C SER A 405 12.15 12.65 12.10
N LEU A 406 11.69 12.43 13.31
CA LEU A 406 10.35 11.93 13.60
C LEU A 406 9.26 12.92 13.19
N ARG A 407 9.52 14.23 13.29
CA ARG A 407 8.61 15.25 12.78
C ARG A 407 8.42 15.15 11.26
N ALA A 408 9.47 14.82 10.52
CA ALA A 408 9.36 14.58 9.08
C ALA A 408 8.53 13.32 8.79
N GLN A 409 8.79 12.23 9.48
CA GLN A 409 8.03 10.99 9.36
C GLN A 409 6.54 11.19 9.66
N PHE A 410 6.26 11.63 10.87
CA PHE A 410 4.87 11.75 11.32
C PHE A 410 4.13 12.92 10.69
N GLY A 411 4.83 13.92 10.14
CA GLY A 411 4.20 15.00 9.38
C GLY A 411 3.48 14.49 8.12
N GLY A 412 4.07 13.51 7.42
CA GLY A 412 3.43 12.80 6.32
C GLY A 412 2.24 11.97 6.79
N VAL A 413 2.47 11.11 7.77
CA VAL A 413 1.44 10.23 8.37
C VAL A 413 0.23 11.05 8.88
N ILE A 414 0.47 12.13 9.61
CA ILE A 414 -0.60 12.96 10.20
C ILE A 414 -1.40 13.71 9.14
N LEU A 415 -0.78 14.07 8.03
CA LEU A 415 -1.52 14.67 6.92
C LEU A 415 -2.48 13.64 6.29
N ASP A 416 -2.07 12.38 6.15
CA ASP A 416 -2.93 11.29 5.70
C ASP A 416 -4.02 10.95 6.74
N VAL A 417 -3.72 11.01 8.02
CA VAL A 417 -4.72 10.90 9.11
C VAL A 417 -5.75 12.03 9.04
N ALA A 418 -5.32 13.26 8.71
CA ALA A 418 -6.24 14.39 8.54
C ALA A 418 -7.15 14.18 7.33
N TRP A 419 -6.64 13.66 6.20
CA TRP A 419 -7.46 13.27 5.05
C TRP A 419 -8.39 12.10 5.37
N SER A 420 -7.97 11.13 6.18
CA SER A 420 -8.83 10.03 6.64
C SER A 420 -10.02 10.55 7.47
N LEU A 421 -9.76 11.46 8.39
CA LEU A 421 -10.83 12.11 9.18
C LEU A 421 -11.75 12.98 8.32
N PHE A 422 -11.17 13.70 7.35
CA PHE A 422 -11.93 14.50 6.38
C PHE A 422 -12.89 13.61 5.58
N GLU A 423 -12.39 12.53 4.99
CA GLU A 423 -13.19 11.62 4.19
C GLU A 423 -14.27 10.92 5.00
N LEU A 424 -13.94 10.46 6.21
CA LEU A 424 -14.92 9.89 7.14
C LEU A 424 -16.08 10.85 7.41
N ARG A 425 -15.79 12.13 7.66
CA ARG A 425 -16.82 13.16 7.89
C ARG A 425 -17.65 13.44 6.64
N MET A 426 -17.00 13.51 5.47
CA MET A 426 -17.70 13.73 4.20
C MET A 426 -18.63 12.58 3.84
N LEU A 427 -18.24 11.33 4.08
CA LEU A 427 -19.09 10.17 3.83
C LEU A 427 -20.26 10.04 4.82
N ARG A 428 -20.07 10.46 6.07
CA ARG A 428 -21.16 10.51 7.08
C ARG A 428 -22.19 11.61 6.78
N ASP A 429 -21.71 12.77 6.32
CA ASP A 429 -22.58 13.88 5.91
C ASP A 429 -22.17 14.42 4.53
N PRO A 430 -22.67 13.79 3.44
CA PRO A 430 -22.36 14.21 2.07
C PRO A 430 -22.88 15.61 1.70
N SER A 431 -23.68 16.24 2.56
CA SER A 431 -24.17 17.61 2.36
C SER A 431 -23.19 18.68 2.86
N SER A 432 -22.23 18.30 3.70
CA SER A 432 -21.21 19.20 4.24
C SER A 432 -20.39 19.89 3.15
N ASP A 433 -19.90 21.08 3.47
CA ASP A 433 -18.95 21.81 2.63
C ASP A 433 -17.53 21.24 2.82
N PRO A 434 -16.92 20.61 1.81
CA PRO A 434 -15.60 20.01 1.94
C PRO A 434 -14.50 21.02 2.31
N ASN A 435 -14.58 22.26 1.82
CA ASN A 435 -13.60 23.29 2.15
C ASN A 435 -13.69 23.68 3.64
N ALA A 436 -14.91 23.78 4.17
CA ALA A 436 -15.12 24.09 5.58
C ALA A 436 -14.65 22.95 6.48
N VAL A 437 -14.99 21.70 6.15
CA VAL A 437 -14.56 20.50 6.91
C VAL A 437 -13.05 20.39 6.93
N TRP A 438 -12.39 20.56 5.78
CA TRP A 438 -10.94 20.50 5.69
C TRP A 438 -10.25 21.63 6.46
N THR A 439 -10.76 22.85 6.33
CA THR A 439 -10.26 24.02 7.06
C THR A 439 -10.39 23.84 8.57
N GLU A 440 -11.50 23.30 9.06
CA GLU A 440 -11.67 22.99 10.49
C GLU A 440 -10.62 22.01 10.97
N ILE A 441 -10.47 20.86 10.28
CA ILE A 441 -9.51 19.80 10.66
C ILE A 441 -8.09 20.36 10.70
N THR A 442 -7.64 21.00 9.62
CA THR A 442 -6.27 21.48 9.50
C THR A 442 -5.93 22.63 10.45
N SER A 443 -6.89 23.52 10.69
CA SER A 443 -6.71 24.63 11.65
C SER A 443 -6.70 24.17 13.09
N ARG A 444 -7.49 23.14 13.42
CA ARG A 444 -7.59 22.59 14.76
C ARG A 444 -6.39 21.73 15.14
N TYR A 445 -5.95 20.88 14.23
CA TYR A 445 -4.97 19.83 14.56
C TYR A 445 -3.58 20.07 13.98
N LEU A 446 -3.47 20.72 12.81
CA LEU A 446 -2.19 20.91 12.12
C LEU A 446 -1.62 22.31 12.28
N HIS A 447 -2.25 23.18 13.06
CA HIS A 447 -1.87 24.58 13.24
C HIS A 447 -1.78 25.36 11.92
N ILE A 448 -2.65 25.04 10.94
CA ILE A 448 -2.72 25.74 9.66
C ILE A 448 -3.73 26.89 9.77
N LYS A 449 -3.37 28.05 9.20
CA LYS A 449 -4.29 29.19 9.13
C LYS A 449 -5.51 28.81 8.28
N PRO A 450 -6.72 29.29 8.67
CA PRO A 450 -7.94 28.98 7.92
C PRO A 450 -7.89 29.57 6.50
N HIS A 451 -8.15 28.73 5.51
CA HIS A 451 -8.28 29.08 4.10
C HIS A 451 -9.48 28.35 3.48
N PRO A 452 -10.73 28.67 3.86
CA PRO A 452 -11.92 27.99 3.34
C PRO A 452 -12.16 28.25 1.84
N GLU A 453 -11.51 29.28 1.29
CA GLU A 453 -11.55 29.59 -0.14
C GLU A 453 -10.62 28.69 -0.99
N VAL A 454 -9.74 27.91 -0.36
CA VAL A 454 -8.75 27.09 -1.06
C VAL A 454 -9.02 25.60 -0.83
N PRO A 455 -9.45 24.85 -1.86
CA PRO A 455 -9.80 23.44 -1.73
C PRO A 455 -8.54 22.54 -1.80
N TRP A 456 -7.53 22.82 -0.99
CA TRP A 456 -6.27 22.08 -1.06
C TRP A 456 -6.33 20.65 -0.52
N TRP A 457 -7.46 20.23 0.08
CA TRP A 457 -7.76 18.82 0.29
C TRP A 457 -7.68 18.02 -1.03
N ALA A 458 -8.02 18.65 -2.15
CA ALA A 458 -8.04 18.06 -3.49
C ALA A 458 -6.65 17.84 -4.11
N MET A 459 -5.58 17.87 -3.31
CA MET A 459 -4.25 17.40 -3.71
C MET A 459 -4.13 15.88 -3.68
N ARG A 460 -5.03 15.17 -3.00
CA ARG A 460 -4.98 13.73 -2.78
C ARG A 460 -5.84 12.99 -3.80
N VAL A 461 -5.21 12.17 -4.66
CA VAL A 461 -5.90 11.48 -5.77
C VAL A 461 -6.95 10.50 -5.26
N GLN A 462 -6.66 9.75 -4.22
CA GLN A 462 -7.54 8.72 -3.66
C GLN A 462 -8.93 9.25 -3.27
N LEU A 463 -9.02 10.50 -2.82
CA LEU A 463 -10.31 11.13 -2.49
C LEU A 463 -11.30 11.16 -3.67
N GLY A 464 -10.80 11.27 -4.89
CA GLY A 464 -11.62 11.31 -6.11
C GLY A 464 -11.75 9.95 -6.80
N GLU A 465 -10.68 9.18 -6.79
CA GLU A 465 -10.58 7.89 -7.46
C GLU A 465 -11.34 6.80 -6.71
N GLU A 466 -11.18 6.74 -5.39
CA GLU A 466 -11.73 5.68 -4.56
C GLU A 466 -12.21 6.24 -3.21
N PRO A 467 -13.41 6.87 -3.17
CA PRO A 467 -13.95 7.45 -1.94
C PRO A 467 -14.07 6.44 -0.79
N GLY A 468 -13.41 6.71 0.33
CA GLY A 468 -13.26 5.83 1.49
C GLY A 468 -11.87 5.23 1.65
N TYR A 469 -11.01 5.33 0.64
CA TYR A 469 -9.69 4.71 0.65
C TYR A 469 -8.72 5.31 1.67
N MET A 470 -8.82 6.62 1.95
CA MET A 470 -7.89 7.30 2.86
C MET A 470 -7.82 6.70 4.26
N ILE A 471 -8.87 6.00 4.69
CA ILE A 471 -8.89 5.32 5.98
C ILE A 471 -7.78 4.25 6.10
N ASN A 472 -7.35 3.66 4.97
CA ASN A 472 -6.28 2.67 4.96
C ASN A 472 -4.95 3.27 5.45
N TYR A 473 -4.65 4.52 5.12
CA TYR A 473 -3.45 5.21 5.61
C TYR A 473 -3.57 5.58 7.09
N GLY A 474 -4.74 6.09 7.52
CA GLY A 474 -4.96 6.43 8.92
C GLY A 474 -4.89 5.24 9.86
N LEU A 475 -5.58 4.15 9.54
CA LEU A 475 -5.53 2.91 10.30
C LEU A 475 -4.23 2.13 10.05
N GLY A 476 -3.65 2.24 8.86
CA GLY A 476 -2.36 1.67 8.52
C GLY A 476 -1.28 2.07 9.51
N ALA A 477 -1.22 3.35 9.88
CA ALA A 477 -0.25 3.84 10.88
C ALA A 477 -0.39 3.13 12.24
N VAL A 478 -1.62 2.79 12.66
CA VAL A 478 -1.86 2.02 13.89
C VAL A 478 -1.31 0.61 13.76
N LEU A 479 -1.61 -0.07 12.66
CA LEU A 479 -1.12 -1.44 12.40
C LEU A 479 0.41 -1.45 12.28
N THR A 480 0.99 -0.52 11.54
CA THR A 480 2.45 -0.39 11.38
C THR A 480 3.15 -0.30 12.74
N ALA A 481 2.68 0.59 13.60
CA ALA A 481 3.27 0.76 14.93
C ALA A 481 3.16 -0.52 15.80
N GLU A 482 2.00 -1.19 15.77
CA GLU A 482 1.77 -2.44 16.50
C GLU A 482 2.64 -3.58 15.94
N ILE A 483 2.76 -3.71 14.61
CA ILE A 483 3.63 -4.72 14.00
C ILE A 483 5.10 -4.45 14.36
N ARG A 484 5.55 -3.19 14.29
CA ARG A 484 6.92 -2.81 14.67
C ARG A 484 7.19 -3.11 16.14
N GLN A 485 6.30 -2.71 17.04
CA GLN A 485 6.46 -2.97 18.48
C GLN A 485 6.57 -4.47 18.74
N ARG A 486 5.64 -5.27 18.22
CA ARG A 486 5.65 -6.73 18.38
C ARG A 486 6.89 -7.38 17.80
N THR A 487 7.37 -6.89 16.65
CA THR A 487 8.61 -7.34 16.01
C THR A 487 9.82 -7.10 16.92
N ILE A 488 9.94 -5.89 17.49
CA ILE A 488 11.03 -5.52 18.39
C ILE A 488 11.01 -6.39 19.65
N GLU A 489 9.83 -6.63 20.22
CA GLU A 489 9.66 -7.52 21.39
C GLU A 489 10.11 -8.96 21.09
N ALA A 490 9.84 -9.47 19.89
CA ALA A 490 10.09 -10.87 19.54
C ALA A 490 11.53 -11.14 19.09
N ILE A 491 12.10 -10.27 18.25
CA ILE A 491 13.39 -10.52 17.59
C ILE A 491 14.43 -9.42 17.78
N GLY A 492 14.07 -8.33 18.44
CA GLY A 492 14.90 -7.13 18.65
C GLY A 492 14.73 -6.07 17.57
N PRO A 493 15.44 -4.91 17.71
CA PRO A 493 15.33 -3.79 16.80
C PRO A 493 15.65 -4.14 15.34
N ILE A 494 14.99 -3.43 14.41
CA ILE A 494 15.17 -3.60 12.96
C ILE A 494 15.75 -2.35 12.28
N ASN A 495 15.78 -1.20 12.96
CA ASN A 495 16.17 0.08 12.37
C ASN A 495 17.55 0.05 11.72
N ALA A 496 18.53 -0.61 12.34
CA ALA A 496 19.86 -0.78 11.76
C ALA A 496 20.05 -2.13 11.01
N GLY A 497 18.94 -2.76 10.61
CA GLY A 497 18.92 -4.09 10.02
C GLY A 497 18.90 -5.19 11.09
N ASN A 498 18.21 -6.27 10.79
CA ASN A 498 18.14 -7.49 11.61
C ASN A 498 17.90 -8.68 10.67
N PRO A 499 18.89 -9.55 10.45
CA PRO A 499 18.80 -10.61 9.44
C PRO A 499 17.73 -11.66 9.74
N LYS A 500 17.12 -11.66 10.93
CA LYS A 500 16.01 -12.54 11.28
C LYS A 500 14.66 -11.98 10.79
N TRP A 501 14.59 -10.67 10.46
CA TRP A 501 13.32 -9.98 10.25
C TRP A 501 12.50 -10.61 9.11
N TYR A 502 13.09 -10.75 7.94
CA TYR A 502 12.35 -11.24 6.77
C TYR A 502 11.83 -12.66 6.96
N GLY A 503 12.68 -13.57 7.45
CA GLY A 503 12.26 -14.95 7.71
C GLY A 503 11.16 -15.03 8.76
N TRP A 504 11.32 -14.32 9.87
CA TRP A 504 10.36 -14.33 10.96
C TRP A 504 9.02 -13.70 10.57
N THR A 505 9.03 -12.53 9.91
CA THR A 505 7.78 -11.87 9.46
C THR A 505 7.09 -12.68 8.37
N SER A 506 7.86 -13.32 7.48
CA SER A 506 7.31 -14.22 6.45
C SER A 506 6.51 -15.35 7.08
N GLU A 507 7.06 -16.03 8.09
CA GLU A 507 6.39 -17.14 8.79
C GLU A 507 5.17 -16.68 9.60
N GLN A 508 5.23 -15.51 10.23
CA GLN A 508 4.19 -15.04 11.14
C GLN A 508 3.04 -14.31 10.43
N LEU A 509 3.32 -13.63 9.31
CA LEU A 509 2.38 -12.70 8.67
C LEU A 509 2.19 -12.96 7.17
N LEU A 510 3.28 -13.15 6.39
CA LEU A 510 3.21 -12.92 4.95
C LEU A 510 2.89 -14.16 4.13
N VAL A 511 3.30 -15.35 4.60
CA VAL A 511 3.15 -16.62 3.88
C VAL A 511 1.71 -16.96 3.53
N PHE A 512 0.76 -16.42 4.29
CA PHE A 512 -0.65 -16.77 4.19
C PHE A 512 -1.35 -16.11 3.00
N GLY A 513 -0.82 -14.99 2.46
CA GLY A 513 -1.52 -14.23 1.44
C GLY A 513 -2.96 -13.92 1.85
N SER A 514 -3.91 -14.03 0.94
CA SER A 514 -5.34 -13.77 1.19
C SER A 514 -6.10 -14.91 1.91
N GLU A 515 -5.43 -15.99 2.35
CA GLU A 515 -6.05 -17.06 3.14
C GLU A 515 -6.51 -16.56 4.52
N ARG A 516 -5.79 -15.58 5.08
CA ARG A 516 -6.14 -14.96 6.37
C ARG A 516 -6.45 -13.50 6.17
N ASP A 517 -7.62 -13.07 6.62
CA ASP A 517 -7.94 -11.65 6.70
C ASP A 517 -7.06 -10.94 7.74
N THR A 518 -6.97 -9.62 7.62
CA THR A 518 -6.14 -8.78 8.50
C THR A 518 -6.51 -8.94 9.96
N LYS A 519 -7.80 -9.07 10.28
CA LYS A 519 -8.24 -9.28 11.67
C LYS A 519 -7.62 -10.53 12.28
N ARG A 520 -7.70 -11.65 11.57
CA ARG A 520 -7.13 -12.92 12.03
C ARG A 520 -5.61 -12.86 12.11
N LEU A 521 -4.97 -12.30 11.08
CA LEU A 521 -3.51 -12.10 11.07
C LEU A 521 -3.05 -11.31 12.30
N MET A 522 -3.68 -10.18 12.57
CA MET A 522 -3.30 -9.32 13.69
C MET A 522 -3.61 -9.97 15.06
N GLN A 523 -4.74 -10.66 15.19
CA GLN A 523 -5.08 -11.39 16.42
C GLN A 523 -4.06 -12.50 16.72
N ASP A 524 -3.71 -13.30 15.73
CA ASP A 524 -2.73 -14.40 15.88
C ASP A 524 -1.33 -13.82 16.17
N PHE A 525 -0.95 -12.75 15.49
CA PHE A 525 0.37 -12.13 15.62
C PHE A 525 0.57 -11.40 16.95
N LEU A 526 -0.40 -10.58 17.36
CA LEU A 526 -0.29 -9.79 18.59
C LEU A 526 -0.63 -10.60 19.84
N GLY A 527 -1.52 -11.58 19.75
CA GLY A 527 -2.07 -12.31 20.91
C GLY A 527 -2.94 -11.43 21.83
N ARG A 528 -3.33 -10.24 21.38
CA ARG A 528 -4.16 -9.26 22.10
C ARG A 528 -4.94 -8.40 21.11
N PRO A 529 -5.98 -7.67 21.54
CA PRO A 529 -6.68 -6.71 20.70
C PRO A 529 -5.75 -5.61 20.16
N LEU A 530 -6.03 -5.13 18.96
CA LEU A 530 -5.39 -3.97 18.35
C LEU A 530 -5.77 -2.70 19.11
N THR A 531 -4.82 -1.77 19.29
CA THR A 531 -5.02 -0.48 19.96
C THR A 531 -4.20 0.63 19.29
N SER A 532 -4.53 1.90 19.54
CA SER A 532 -3.73 3.06 19.11
C SER A 532 -2.48 3.30 19.97
N ALA A 533 -2.26 2.53 21.03
CA ALA A 533 -1.24 2.83 22.04
C ALA A 533 0.18 2.91 21.46
N ALA A 534 0.54 1.99 20.58
CA ALA A 534 1.88 1.93 19.99
C ALA A 534 2.17 3.18 19.11
N VAL A 535 1.26 3.59 18.25
CA VAL A 535 1.45 4.80 17.42
C VAL A 535 1.47 6.07 18.25
N LEU A 536 0.64 6.15 19.29
CA LEU A 536 0.64 7.30 20.21
C LEU A 536 1.95 7.40 21.00
N GLU A 537 2.56 6.28 21.36
CA GLU A 537 3.89 6.26 21.99
C GLU A 537 4.95 6.82 21.04
N GLN A 538 4.94 6.41 19.77
CA GLN A 538 5.86 6.94 18.75
C GLN A 538 5.68 8.46 18.55
N LEU A 539 4.43 8.94 18.46
CA LEU A 539 4.14 10.37 18.34
C LEU A 539 4.65 11.18 19.56
N ARG A 540 4.62 10.59 20.77
CA ARG A 540 5.14 11.27 21.99
C ARG A 540 6.65 11.45 21.99
N ARG A 541 7.41 10.66 21.24
CA ARG A 541 8.88 10.83 21.10
C ARG A 541 9.26 12.18 20.49
N MET A 542 8.34 12.85 19.80
CA MET A 542 8.55 14.21 19.25
C MET A 542 8.48 15.34 20.31
N ARG A 543 8.07 15.07 21.55
CA ARG A 543 7.94 16.08 22.63
C ARG A 543 9.25 16.53 23.26
#